data_9e7cc02d6f130b4b3085b1f45ffae8ab
#
_entry.id   9e7cc02d6f130b4b3085b1f45ffae8ab
#
_cell.length_a   1.000
_cell.length_b   1.000
_cell.length_c   1.000
_cell.angle_alpha   90.00
_cell.angle_beta   90.00
_cell.angle_gamma   90.00
#
_symmetry.space_group_name_H-M   'P 1'
#
loop_
_entity.id
_entity.type
_entity.pdbx_description
1 polymer ?
#
loop_
_entity_poly.entity_id
_entity_poly.type
_entity_poly.pdbx_seq_one_letter_code
_entity_poly.pdbx_strand_id
1 'polypeptide(L)'
;FIPIFGSSELERMDKFHPAVMAAKYHNYRPFLLGKKGAQSLTQFMAIETILPQLKNRKIVFIISPQWFTKQGISPTAFKYYNGQLADLTWLKNADPHSSYDRYLAHRLIQLLDPTSETAQLAQQIVEKKSLTSTELKLITLQRHLLINEDAFFSRFRPNDNYANRI
;
A
#
# COMPACT_ATOMS: atom_id res chain seq x y z
N PHE A 1 3.62 17.72 -4.69
CA PHE A 1 4.48 16.53 -4.76
C PHE A 1 3.88 15.49 -5.70
N ILE A 2 4.73 14.60 -6.23
CA ILE A 2 4.32 13.49 -7.10
C ILE A 2 4.66 12.18 -6.38
N PRO A 3 3.65 11.39 -5.96
CA PRO A 3 3.87 10.05 -5.44
C PRO A 3 4.42 9.13 -6.54
N ILE A 4 5.48 8.40 -6.23
CA ILE A 4 6.13 7.44 -7.13
C ILE A 4 6.19 6.11 -6.40
N PHE A 5 5.42 5.15 -6.91
CA PHE A 5 5.36 3.80 -6.37
C PHE A 5 6.29 2.89 -7.19
N GLY A 6 7.14 2.15 -6.50
CA GLY A 6 8.14 1.30 -7.13
C GLY A 6 8.67 0.21 -6.20
N SER A 7 9.82 -0.33 -6.53
CA SER A 7 10.50 -1.36 -5.76
C SER A 7 11.98 -1.00 -5.56
N SER A 8 12.88 -1.93 -5.79
CA SER A 8 14.33 -1.74 -5.62
C SER A 8 14.94 -0.67 -6.53
N GLU A 9 14.29 -0.32 -7.63
CA GLU A 9 14.71 0.78 -8.50
C GLU A 9 14.64 2.15 -7.80
N LEU A 10 13.78 2.30 -6.77
CA LEU A 10 13.71 3.52 -5.97
C LEU A 10 14.77 3.59 -4.86
N GLU A 11 15.54 2.53 -4.65
CA GLU A 11 16.69 2.51 -3.73
C GLU A 11 18.02 2.77 -4.45
N ARG A 12 18.02 2.63 -5.77
CA ARG A 12 19.21 2.73 -6.58
C ARG A 12 19.43 4.18 -7.05
N MET A 13 20.32 4.88 -6.36
CA MET A 13 20.67 6.25 -6.69
C MET A 13 21.57 6.30 -7.93
N ASP A 14 21.02 6.65 -9.06
CA ASP A 14 21.73 6.93 -10.30
C ASP A 14 21.27 8.28 -10.90
N LYS A 15 21.85 8.67 -12.04
CA LYS A 15 21.54 9.96 -12.69
C LYS A 15 20.08 10.12 -13.13
N PHE A 16 19.32 9.04 -13.24
CA PHE A 16 17.91 9.03 -13.63
C PHE A 16 16.97 8.83 -12.43
N HIS A 17 17.53 8.68 -11.23
CA HIS A 17 16.72 8.51 -10.03
C HIS A 17 15.79 9.72 -9.83
N PRO A 18 14.49 9.53 -9.49
CA PRO A 18 13.52 10.62 -9.40
C PRO A 18 13.94 11.78 -8.49
N ALA A 19 14.62 11.50 -7.37
CA ALA A 19 15.12 12.54 -6.49
C ALA A 19 16.26 13.36 -7.12
N VAL A 20 17.17 12.70 -7.86
CA VAL A 20 18.26 13.37 -8.59
C VAL A 20 17.71 14.23 -9.70
N MET A 21 16.76 13.73 -10.46
CA MET A 21 16.09 14.45 -11.52
C MET A 21 15.32 15.66 -10.97
N ALA A 22 14.61 15.50 -9.86
CA ALA A 22 13.90 16.59 -9.21
C ALA A 22 14.86 17.69 -8.72
N ALA A 23 15.98 17.31 -8.12
CA ALA A 23 17.02 18.25 -7.69
C ALA A 23 17.64 19.02 -8.88
N LYS A 24 17.80 18.34 -10.04
CA LYS A 24 18.36 18.95 -11.25
C LYS A 24 17.40 19.93 -11.93
N TYR A 25 16.13 19.57 -12.02
CA TYR A 25 15.15 20.34 -12.82
C TYR A 25 14.24 21.23 -11.98
N HIS A 26 14.19 21.04 -10.64
CA HIS A 26 13.42 21.85 -9.68
C HIS A 26 11.93 22.03 -9.99
N ASN A 27 11.34 21.15 -10.83
CA ASN A 27 9.99 21.28 -11.34
C ASN A 27 8.95 20.38 -10.62
N TYR A 28 9.40 19.50 -9.74
CA TYR A 28 8.54 18.64 -8.94
C TYR A 28 9.21 18.18 -7.65
N ARG A 29 8.41 17.69 -6.70
CA ARG A 29 8.89 17.06 -5.47
C ARG A 29 8.44 15.60 -5.47
N PRO A 30 9.34 14.63 -5.62
CA PRO A 30 9.00 13.22 -5.57
C PRO A 30 8.71 12.79 -4.14
N PHE A 31 7.71 11.93 -3.99
CA PHE A 31 7.44 11.19 -2.75
C PHE A 31 7.56 9.70 -3.09
N LEU A 32 8.69 9.10 -2.70
CA LEU A 32 9.06 7.75 -3.10
C LEU A 32 8.45 6.73 -2.15
N LEU A 33 7.69 5.80 -2.69
CA LEU A 33 7.05 4.71 -1.98
C LEU A 33 7.43 3.37 -2.64
N GLY A 34 8.41 2.72 -2.08
CA GLY A 34 8.87 1.41 -2.56
C GLY A 34 10.20 1.02 -1.98
N LYS A 35 10.39 -0.28 -1.82
CA LYS A 35 11.62 -0.92 -1.36
C LYS A 35 11.81 -2.25 -2.07
N LYS A 36 13.03 -2.78 -2.04
CA LYS A 36 13.37 -4.09 -2.60
C LYS A 36 12.38 -5.16 -2.13
N GLY A 37 11.73 -5.82 -3.08
CA GLY A 37 10.73 -6.86 -2.83
C GLY A 37 9.28 -6.36 -2.77
N ALA A 38 9.03 -5.04 -2.72
CA ALA A 38 7.70 -4.52 -2.95
C ALA A 38 7.30 -4.77 -4.42
N GLN A 39 6.14 -5.35 -4.63
CA GLN A 39 5.59 -5.64 -5.95
C GLN A 39 4.22 -4.97 -6.12
N SER A 40 3.62 -5.10 -7.29
CA SER A 40 2.39 -4.39 -7.67
C SER A 40 1.26 -4.53 -6.64
N LEU A 41 1.06 -5.70 -6.06
CA LEU A 41 0.02 -5.90 -5.05
C LEU A 41 0.29 -5.10 -3.76
N THR A 42 1.54 -5.12 -3.28
CA THR A 42 1.94 -4.32 -2.10
C THR A 42 1.78 -2.81 -2.36
N GLN A 43 2.16 -2.37 -3.58
CA GLN A 43 2.01 -0.98 -3.98
C GLN A 43 0.53 -0.57 -4.09
N PHE A 44 -0.31 -1.46 -4.63
CA PHE A 44 -1.76 -1.25 -4.66
C PHE A 44 -2.33 -1.07 -3.26
N MET A 45 -1.98 -1.95 -2.31
CA MET A 45 -2.41 -1.84 -0.92
C MET A 45 -1.94 -0.53 -0.27
N ALA A 46 -0.73 -0.08 -0.58
CA ALA A 46 -0.23 1.22 -0.12
C ALA A 46 -1.02 2.40 -0.72
N ILE A 47 -1.43 2.31 -2.00
CA ILE A 47 -2.27 3.32 -2.66
C ILE A 47 -3.63 3.39 -1.98
N GLU A 48 -4.26 2.28 -1.65
CA GLU A 48 -5.56 2.24 -0.96
C GLU A 48 -5.55 3.04 0.34
N THR A 49 -4.46 3.02 1.10
CA THR A 49 -4.37 3.77 2.37
C THR A 49 -4.40 5.28 2.20
N ILE A 50 -3.92 5.77 1.06
CA ILE A 50 -3.79 7.21 0.78
C ILE A 50 -4.65 7.68 -0.41
N LEU A 51 -5.56 6.82 -0.88
CA LEU A 51 -6.40 7.10 -2.05
C LEU A 51 -7.14 8.45 -1.99
N PRO A 52 -7.72 8.88 -0.85
CA PRO A 52 -8.37 10.18 -0.76
C PRO A 52 -7.42 11.37 -1.00
N GLN A 53 -6.15 11.23 -0.60
CA GLN A 53 -5.11 12.25 -0.80
C GLN A 53 -4.59 12.30 -2.24
N LEU A 54 -4.83 11.24 -3.01
CA LEU A 54 -4.41 11.13 -4.42
C LEU A 54 -5.44 11.72 -5.40
N LYS A 55 -6.63 12.07 -4.93
CA LYS A 55 -7.67 12.66 -5.80
C LYS A 55 -7.14 13.87 -6.54
N ASN A 56 -7.31 13.87 -7.88
CA ASN A 56 -6.82 14.92 -8.79
C ASN A 56 -5.30 15.13 -8.77
N ARG A 57 -4.52 14.13 -8.35
CA ARG A 57 -3.07 14.19 -8.36
C ARG A 57 -2.48 13.28 -9.43
N LYS A 58 -1.32 13.69 -9.96
CA LYS A 58 -0.50 12.82 -10.80
C LYS A 58 0.25 11.86 -9.90
N ILE A 59 0.27 10.59 -10.27
CA ILE A 59 1.08 9.54 -9.64
C ILE A 59 1.93 8.85 -10.70
N VAL A 60 3.05 8.29 -10.29
CA VAL A 60 3.85 7.38 -11.11
C VAL A 60 3.79 6.01 -10.47
N PHE A 61 3.43 5.01 -11.25
CA PHE A 61 3.38 3.62 -10.83
C PHE A 61 4.36 2.82 -11.71
N ILE A 62 5.47 2.38 -11.12
CA ILE A 62 6.50 1.64 -11.82
C ILE A 62 6.13 0.16 -11.78
N ILE A 63 5.94 -0.43 -12.95
CA ILE A 63 5.66 -1.86 -13.11
C ILE A 63 6.89 -2.50 -13.74
N SER A 64 7.53 -3.41 -13.00
CA SER A 64 8.70 -4.12 -13.49
C SER A 64 8.32 -5.48 -14.08
N PRO A 65 8.75 -5.80 -15.32
CA PRO A 65 8.46 -7.10 -15.94
C PRO A 65 8.94 -8.30 -15.12
N GLN A 66 9.99 -8.15 -14.34
CA GLN A 66 10.53 -9.18 -13.45
C GLN A 66 9.57 -9.63 -12.34
N TRP A 67 8.50 -8.91 -12.08
CA TRP A 67 7.49 -9.29 -11.09
C TRP A 67 6.50 -10.34 -11.64
N PHE A 68 6.40 -10.47 -12.95
CA PHE A 68 5.49 -11.40 -13.62
C PHE A 68 6.16 -12.78 -13.81
N THR A 69 6.48 -13.39 -12.68
CA THR A 69 7.04 -14.75 -12.66
C THR A 69 5.95 -15.79 -12.45
N LYS A 70 6.23 -17.04 -12.81
CA LYS A 70 5.29 -18.15 -12.59
C LYS A 70 4.93 -18.32 -11.11
N GLN A 71 5.85 -18.01 -10.20
CA GLN A 71 5.67 -18.10 -8.76
C GLN A 71 4.82 -16.94 -8.20
N GLY A 72 4.71 -15.83 -8.94
CA GLY A 72 4.00 -14.64 -8.49
C GLY A 72 4.73 -13.89 -7.36
N ILE A 73 3.97 -13.20 -6.52
CA ILE A 73 4.50 -12.45 -5.39
C ILE A 73 4.98 -13.41 -4.27
N SER A 74 6.13 -13.09 -3.68
CA SER A 74 6.62 -13.78 -2.49
C SER A 74 5.71 -13.48 -1.27
N PRO A 75 5.14 -14.52 -0.62
CA PRO A 75 4.32 -14.31 0.59
C PRO A 75 5.09 -13.61 1.72
N THR A 76 6.37 -13.94 1.89
CA THR A 76 7.23 -13.31 2.91
C THR A 76 7.43 -11.83 2.63
N ALA A 77 7.73 -11.45 1.38
CA ALA A 77 7.89 -10.06 1.00
C ALA A 77 6.56 -9.29 1.12
N PHE A 78 5.45 -9.91 0.73
CA PHE A 78 4.13 -9.32 0.90
C PHE A 78 3.83 -9.04 2.38
N LYS A 79 3.94 -10.03 3.26
CA LYS A 79 3.70 -9.88 4.71
C LYS A 79 4.60 -8.82 5.35
N TYR A 80 5.82 -8.66 4.86
CA TYR A 80 6.76 -7.67 5.40
C TYR A 80 6.33 -6.22 5.09
N TYR A 81 5.75 -5.98 3.90
CA TYR A 81 5.40 -4.64 3.44
C TYR A 81 3.91 -4.30 3.55
N ASN A 82 3.06 -5.32 3.67
CA ASN A 82 1.62 -5.12 3.83
C ASN A 82 1.31 -4.76 5.27
N GLY A 83 0.62 -3.66 5.46
CA GLY A 83 0.22 -3.19 6.79
C GLY A 83 -1.27 -3.39 7.05
N GLN A 84 -1.63 -3.67 8.30
CA GLN A 84 -3.02 -3.86 8.72
C GLN A 84 -3.92 -2.66 8.34
N LEU A 85 -3.39 -1.44 8.36
CA LEU A 85 -4.15 -0.26 7.94
C LEU A 85 -4.59 -0.33 6.48
N ALA A 86 -3.74 -0.90 5.60
CA ALA A 86 -4.06 -1.11 4.20
C ALA A 86 -5.20 -2.12 4.04
N ASP A 87 -5.10 -3.24 4.74
CA ASP A 87 -6.11 -4.31 4.74
C ASP A 87 -7.48 -3.78 5.18
N LEU A 88 -7.53 -3.11 6.33
CA LEU A 88 -8.75 -2.54 6.88
C LEU A 88 -9.33 -1.42 6.00
N THR A 89 -8.47 -0.66 5.32
CA THR A 89 -8.92 0.39 4.41
C THR A 89 -9.58 -0.20 3.17
N TRP A 90 -8.97 -1.23 2.59
CA TRP A 90 -9.58 -1.96 1.49
C TRP A 90 -10.87 -2.65 1.91
N LEU A 91 -10.89 -3.43 2.99
CA LEU A 91 -12.08 -4.15 3.48
C LEU A 91 -13.27 -3.22 3.70
N LYS A 92 -13.03 -2.02 4.20
CA LYS A 92 -14.08 -1.02 4.41
C LYS A 92 -14.80 -0.62 3.12
N ASN A 93 -14.09 -0.64 2.00
CA ASN A 93 -14.56 -0.12 0.72
C ASN A 93 -14.82 -1.24 -0.30
N ALA A 94 -14.48 -2.49 0.02
CA ALA A 94 -14.58 -3.62 -0.91
C ALA A 94 -16.02 -3.90 -1.31
N ASP A 95 -16.25 -4.03 -2.62
CA ASP A 95 -17.50 -4.45 -3.20
C ASP A 95 -17.45 -5.95 -3.57
N PRO A 96 -18.24 -6.82 -2.91
CA PRO A 96 -18.27 -8.26 -3.20
C PRO A 96 -18.76 -8.59 -4.62
N HIS A 97 -19.40 -7.65 -5.30
CA HIS A 97 -19.82 -7.82 -6.69
C HIS A 97 -18.73 -7.41 -7.70
N SER A 98 -17.75 -6.63 -7.29
CA SER A 98 -16.59 -6.26 -8.10
C SER A 98 -15.71 -7.48 -8.36
N SER A 99 -15.38 -7.73 -9.63
CA SER A 99 -14.44 -8.78 -10.01
C SER A 99 -13.02 -8.48 -9.51
N TYR A 100 -12.65 -7.22 -9.43
CA TYR A 100 -11.34 -6.77 -8.93
C TYR A 100 -11.20 -7.01 -7.44
N ASP A 101 -12.23 -6.67 -6.64
CA ASP A 101 -12.19 -6.90 -5.19
C ASP A 101 -12.18 -8.38 -4.84
N ARG A 102 -12.94 -9.20 -5.56
CA ARG A 102 -12.88 -10.66 -5.38
C ARG A 102 -11.51 -11.24 -5.77
N TYR A 103 -10.90 -10.74 -6.85
CA TYR A 103 -9.55 -11.14 -7.20
C TYR A 103 -8.56 -10.79 -6.10
N LEU A 104 -8.63 -9.55 -5.59
CA LEU A 104 -7.78 -9.11 -4.48
C LEU A 104 -8.02 -9.94 -3.22
N ALA A 105 -9.28 -10.19 -2.86
CA ALA A 105 -9.65 -11.06 -1.74
C ALA A 105 -8.99 -12.44 -1.86
N HIS A 106 -9.08 -13.06 -3.03
CA HIS A 106 -8.39 -14.34 -3.31
C HIS A 106 -6.88 -14.26 -3.08
N ARG A 107 -6.25 -13.16 -3.54
CA ARG A 107 -4.80 -12.98 -3.36
C ARG A 107 -4.44 -12.81 -1.88
N LEU A 108 -5.20 -12.04 -1.12
CA LEU A 108 -4.96 -11.84 0.31
C LEU A 108 -5.10 -13.14 1.10
N ILE A 109 -6.12 -13.97 0.83
CA ILE A 109 -6.29 -15.30 1.45
C ILE A 109 -5.09 -16.20 1.18
N GLN A 110 -4.50 -16.15 -0.01
CA GLN A 110 -3.32 -16.96 -0.35
C GLN A 110 -2.03 -16.47 0.31
N LEU A 111 -1.94 -15.20 0.66
CA LEU A 111 -0.72 -14.55 1.13
C LEU A 111 -0.69 -14.31 2.63
N LEU A 112 -1.84 -14.15 3.27
CA LEU A 112 -1.97 -13.94 4.70
C LEU A 112 -2.10 -15.26 5.46
N ASP A 113 -2.07 -15.17 6.78
CA ASP A 113 -2.41 -16.29 7.63
C ASP A 113 -3.93 -16.58 7.52
N PRO A 114 -4.34 -17.83 7.25
CA PRO A 114 -5.75 -18.17 7.15
C PRO A 114 -6.58 -17.88 8.41
N THR A 115 -5.93 -17.81 9.57
CA THR A 115 -6.57 -17.48 10.84
C THR A 115 -6.70 -15.99 11.09
N SER A 116 -6.10 -15.15 10.25
CA SER A 116 -6.17 -13.69 10.40
C SER A 116 -7.59 -13.18 10.11
N GLU A 117 -8.01 -12.15 10.85
CA GLU A 117 -9.30 -11.49 10.64
C GLU A 117 -9.45 -11.03 9.20
N THR A 118 -8.41 -10.44 8.62
CA THR A 118 -8.41 -9.99 7.22
C THR A 118 -8.70 -11.14 6.25
N ALA A 119 -8.09 -12.32 6.43
CA ALA A 119 -8.33 -13.45 5.55
C ALA A 119 -9.76 -13.99 5.68
N GLN A 120 -10.31 -14.02 6.89
CA GLN A 120 -11.69 -14.44 7.15
C GLN A 120 -12.72 -13.49 6.53
N LEU A 121 -12.51 -12.18 6.65
CA LEU A 121 -13.37 -11.16 6.03
C LEU A 121 -13.23 -11.15 4.50
N ALA A 122 -12.02 -11.35 3.98
CA ALA A 122 -11.77 -11.48 2.55
C ALA A 122 -12.50 -12.71 1.95
N GLN A 123 -12.63 -13.80 2.72
CA GLN A 123 -13.40 -14.97 2.30
C GLN A 123 -14.87 -14.63 2.04
N GLN A 124 -15.48 -13.76 2.83
CA GLN A 124 -16.86 -13.30 2.58
C GLN A 124 -16.97 -12.57 1.24
N ILE A 125 -15.98 -11.71 0.90
CA ILE A 125 -15.95 -10.99 -0.38
C ILE A 125 -15.85 -11.97 -1.55
N VAL A 126 -15.01 -13.02 -1.44
CA VAL A 126 -14.94 -14.09 -2.47
C VAL A 126 -16.29 -14.77 -2.65
N GLU A 127 -17.02 -15.03 -1.59
CA GLU A 127 -18.34 -15.66 -1.59
C GLU A 127 -19.46 -14.69 -2.01
N LYS A 128 -19.15 -13.50 -2.46
CA LYS A 128 -20.10 -12.44 -2.84
C LYS A 128 -21.02 -12.01 -1.68
N LYS A 129 -20.53 -12.13 -0.44
CA LYS A 129 -21.24 -11.67 0.76
C LYS A 129 -20.73 -10.28 1.15
N SER A 130 -21.65 -9.38 1.41
CA SER A 130 -21.33 -8.07 1.98
C SER A 130 -20.97 -8.22 3.46
N LEU A 131 -20.01 -7.44 3.92
CA LEU A 131 -19.68 -7.35 5.34
C LEU A 131 -20.89 -6.76 6.09
N THR A 132 -21.13 -7.28 7.27
CA THR A 132 -22.22 -6.80 8.13
C THR A 132 -21.93 -5.40 8.69
N SER A 133 -22.96 -4.70 9.11
CA SER A 133 -22.82 -3.38 9.74
C SER A 133 -21.94 -3.41 11.01
N THR A 134 -21.95 -4.53 11.72
CA THR A 134 -21.11 -4.72 12.92
C THR A 134 -19.64 -4.87 12.54
N GLU A 135 -19.32 -5.68 11.54
CA GLU A 135 -17.95 -5.84 11.01
C GLU A 135 -17.41 -4.51 10.46
N LEU A 136 -18.22 -3.77 9.69
CA LEU A 136 -17.83 -2.46 9.19
C LEU A 136 -17.57 -1.42 10.29
N LYS A 137 -18.34 -1.45 11.39
CA LYS A 137 -18.10 -0.61 12.56
C LYS A 137 -16.79 -0.99 13.25
N LEU A 138 -16.51 -2.30 13.40
CA LEU A 138 -15.28 -2.79 14.00
C LEU A 138 -14.06 -2.40 13.16
N ILE A 139 -14.09 -2.66 11.85
CA ILE A 139 -13.06 -2.21 10.89
C ILE A 139 -12.82 -0.71 11.00
N THR A 140 -13.89 0.08 11.08
CA THR A 140 -13.76 1.54 11.19
C THR A 140 -13.08 1.94 12.49
N LEU A 141 -13.44 1.32 13.60
CA LEU A 141 -12.81 1.57 14.91
C LEU A 141 -11.32 1.20 14.89
N GLN A 142 -10.99 0.00 14.43
CA GLN A 142 -9.59 -0.46 14.32
C GLN A 142 -8.75 0.48 13.44
N ARG A 143 -9.30 0.91 12.29
CA ARG A 143 -8.65 1.91 11.44
C ARG A 143 -8.36 3.22 12.16
N HIS A 144 -9.32 3.73 12.93
CA HIS A 144 -9.12 4.96 13.70
C HIS A 144 -8.03 4.79 14.76
N LEU A 145 -7.99 3.65 15.43
CA LEU A 145 -6.94 3.36 16.42
C LEU A 145 -5.55 3.37 15.77
N LEU A 146 -5.37 2.67 14.65
CA LEU A 146 -4.09 2.63 13.94
C LEU A 146 -3.66 4.01 13.41
N ILE A 147 -4.59 4.80 12.87
CA ILE A 147 -4.29 6.17 12.41
C ILE A 147 -3.85 7.06 13.56
N ASN A 148 -4.52 6.95 14.72
CA ASN A 148 -4.16 7.72 15.90
C ASN A 148 -2.82 7.28 16.50
N GLU A 149 -2.54 5.98 16.49
CA GLU A 149 -1.24 5.44 16.89
C GLU A 149 -0.12 5.98 16.00
N ASP A 150 -0.27 5.91 14.68
CA ASP A 150 0.69 6.48 13.73
C ASP A 150 0.89 7.98 13.92
N ALA A 151 -0.19 8.72 14.14
CA ALA A 151 -0.15 10.16 14.41
C ALA A 151 0.56 10.48 15.75
N PHE A 152 0.36 9.65 16.76
CA PHE A 152 1.04 9.77 18.05
C PHE A 152 2.53 9.53 17.88
N PHE A 153 2.95 8.41 17.32
CA PHE A 153 4.36 8.08 17.14
C PHE A 153 5.08 9.01 16.15
N SER A 154 4.37 9.57 15.16
CA SER A 154 4.97 10.53 14.23
C SER A 154 5.48 11.80 14.92
N ARG A 155 4.89 12.18 16.07
CA ARG A 155 5.32 13.35 16.87
C ARG A 155 6.67 13.13 17.55
N PHE A 156 7.07 11.88 17.77
CA PHE A 156 8.33 11.52 18.41
C PHE A 156 9.43 11.15 17.41
N ARG A 157 9.11 11.09 16.11
CA ARG A 157 10.16 10.93 15.10
C ARG A 157 11.02 12.19 15.09
N PRO A 158 12.35 12.06 15.24
CA PRO A 158 13.22 13.20 15.06
C PRO A 158 12.91 13.83 13.71
N ASN A 159 12.78 15.15 13.68
CA ASN A 159 12.75 15.90 12.42
C ASN A 159 14.16 15.76 11.80
N ASP A 160 14.46 14.60 11.24
CA ASP A 160 15.61 14.43 10.37
C ASP A 160 15.34 15.29 9.14
N ASN A 161 15.78 16.54 9.22
CA ASN A 161 15.86 17.45 8.09
C ASN A 161 16.84 16.87 7.07
N TYR A 162 16.45 15.80 6.38
CA TYR A 162 17.16 15.27 5.21
C TYR A 162 17.33 16.32 4.11
N ALA A 163 16.61 17.43 4.17
CA ALA A 163 16.72 18.54 3.23
C ALA A 163 18.06 19.30 3.29
N ASN A 164 18.84 19.15 4.36
CA ASN A 164 20.11 19.87 4.53
C ASN A 164 21.36 18.99 4.35
N ARG A 165 21.22 17.76 3.80
CA ARG A 165 22.37 16.86 3.59
C ARG A 165 22.65 16.54 2.11
N ILE A 166 22.22 17.42 1.19
CA ILE A 166 22.62 17.35 -0.22
C ILE A 166 23.29 18.66 -0.60
#